data_cd1728c81fddf3e9dc1c7edd5b934267
#
_entry.id   cd1728c81fddf3e9dc1c7edd5b934267
#
_cell.length_a   1.000
_cell.length_b   1.000
_cell.length_c   1.000
_cell.angle_alpha   90.00
_cell.angle_beta   90.00
_cell.angle_gamma   90.00
#
_symmetry.space_group_name_H-M   'P 1'
#
loop_
_entity.id
_entity.type
_entity.pdbx_description
1 polymer ?
#
loop_
_entity_poly.entity_id
_entity_poly.type
_entity_poly.pdbx_seq_one_letter_code
_entity_poly.pdbx_strand_id
1 'polypeptide(L)'
;MKTDNILTEEAIEEAFLLDHSLCSGAAAHVKKGGARSLKAGGLWIYDNEIDRFEGDFEDGDILAVRDFDGYFLGWGFVNRKSRICIRMLSRREEPEVTPSFLKKRVRAAWEYRKKVIDTSSCRVIFGEADFLPGLTVDKYEDVLVVESLALGIDRLKPLILKALTDILAEDGIRIRGIYERSDAKVREKEGLPRFKGFIGGSFDTMVQITENGVRYIVDVENGQKTGFFLDQKENRRAVARLCPGARVLDCFTHTGSFGLNAALAGAAEVTSVDASELAIEQAMENAKLNGFAPEAVSSGSVSPESVFSDSVSSEPAPSESVPSEKGSPEESGWLISSEGTRLRYLCADIFELLPELHRKEEQFDVVILDPPAFTKSRNSIKAAVRGYREINQRGLRLVKDGGFLATCSCSHFMDPDLFRDTIARAARDAHKRLRQVYFGTQAPDHPILWASEESYYLKFYIFQVVEEK
;
A
#
# COMPACT_ATOMS: atom_id res chain seq x y z
N MET A 1 -30.55 16.95 5.34
CA MET A 1 -29.12 17.10 5.36
C MET A 1 -28.73 17.49 6.79
N LYS A 2 -28.45 16.55 7.64
CA LYS A 2 -27.84 16.78 8.96
C LYS A 2 -26.51 16.02 8.94
N THR A 3 -25.45 16.75 8.60
CA THR A 3 -24.07 16.31 8.57
C THR A 3 -23.35 16.67 9.86
N ASP A 4 -24.01 16.57 11.01
CA ASP A 4 -23.42 16.98 12.28
C ASP A 4 -23.68 15.92 13.35
N ASN A 5 -22.94 14.81 13.27
CA ASN A 5 -22.69 13.95 14.42
C ASN A 5 -21.16 13.77 14.58
N ILE A 6 -20.43 14.88 14.57
CA ILE A 6 -19.09 14.91 15.14
C ILE A 6 -19.33 14.92 16.65
N LEU A 7 -19.13 13.78 17.30
CA LEU A 7 -19.13 13.71 18.76
C LEU A 7 -18.10 14.73 19.27
N THR A 8 -18.50 15.62 20.17
CA THR A 8 -17.56 16.53 20.82
C THR A 8 -16.59 15.71 21.69
N GLU A 9 -15.43 16.23 22.00
CA GLU A 9 -14.45 15.55 22.86
C GLU A 9 -15.08 15.20 24.22
N GLU A 10 -15.89 16.09 24.79
CA GLU A 10 -16.66 15.85 26.00
C GLU A 10 -17.63 14.67 25.86
N ALA A 11 -18.37 14.58 24.76
CA ALA A 11 -19.30 13.48 24.51
C ALA A 11 -18.58 12.13 24.32
N ILE A 12 -17.37 12.13 23.76
CA ILE A 12 -16.54 10.93 23.63
C ILE A 12 -16.03 10.49 25.01
N GLU A 13 -15.55 11.41 25.86
CA GLU A 13 -15.12 11.10 27.22
C GLU A 13 -16.27 10.59 28.09
N GLU A 14 -17.44 11.23 28.00
CA GLU A 14 -18.66 10.78 28.68
C GLU A 14 -19.06 9.36 28.24
N ALA A 15 -18.97 9.04 26.94
CA ALA A 15 -19.28 7.71 26.43
C ALA A 15 -18.37 6.63 27.05
N PHE A 16 -17.07 6.90 27.23
CA PHE A 16 -16.15 5.98 27.91
C PHE A 16 -16.39 5.89 29.42
N LEU A 17 -16.81 6.98 30.06
CA LEU A 17 -17.13 7.00 31.49
C LEU A 17 -18.38 6.18 31.81
N LEU A 18 -19.43 6.33 31.00
CA LEU A 18 -20.70 5.65 31.17
C LEU A 18 -20.67 4.21 30.66
N ASP A 19 -19.87 3.92 29.69
CA ASP A 19 -19.67 2.60 29.03
C ASP A 19 -21.00 1.89 28.65
N HIS A 20 -21.99 2.67 28.22
CA HIS A 20 -23.29 2.12 27.81
C HIS A 20 -23.18 1.30 26.53
N SER A 21 -24.12 0.35 26.35
CA SER A 21 -24.26 -0.39 25.12
C SER A 21 -24.49 0.53 23.92
N LEU A 22 -23.77 0.27 22.84
CA LEU A 22 -23.94 0.93 21.54
C LEU A 22 -24.93 0.17 20.63
N CYS A 23 -25.52 -0.89 21.13
CA CYS A 23 -26.47 -1.74 20.40
C CYS A 23 -27.87 -1.13 20.42
N SER A 24 -28.57 -1.17 19.27
CA SER A 24 -29.90 -0.55 19.11
C SER A 24 -31.05 -1.33 19.73
N GLY A 25 -30.83 -2.57 20.20
CA GLY A 25 -31.88 -3.47 20.62
C GLY A 25 -32.66 -4.14 19.46
N ALA A 26 -32.39 -3.76 18.22
CA ALA A 26 -32.96 -4.37 17.02
C ALA A 26 -32.20 -5.65 16.60
N ALA A 27 -32.83 -6.44 15.73
CA ALA A 27 -32.24 -7.66 15.19
C ALA A 27 -32.42 -7.79 13.69
N ALA A 28 -31.44 -8.44 13.04
CA ALA A 28 -31.55 -8.96 11.67
C ALA A 28 -31.60 -10.49 11.70
N HIS A 29 -32.55 -11.05 10.96
CA HIS A 29 -32.68 -12.50 10.79
C HIS A 29 -32.18 -12.89 9.38
N VAL A 30 -31.27 -13.86 9.32
CA VAL A 30 -30.79 -14.38 8.04
C VAL A 30 -31.65 -15.54 7.55
N LYS A 31 -31.78 -15.66 6.25
CA LYS A 31 -32.54 -16.75 5.59
C LYS A 31 -31.97 -18.12 5.94
N LYS A 32 -32.82 -19.13 5.86
CA LYS A 32 -32.38 -20.53 5.96
C LYS A 32 -31.29 -20.82 4.89
N GLY A 33 -30.13 -21.25 5.36
CA GLY A 33 -28.96 -21.46 4.50
C GLY A 33 -28.16 -20.19 4.18
N GLY A 34 -28.57 -19.02 4.70
CA GLY A 34 -27.77 -17.78 4.71
C GLY A 34 -26.64 -17.82 5.71
N ALA A 35 -25.82 -16.75 5.69
CA ALA A 35 -24.66 -16.57 6.58
C ALA A 35 -23.64 -17.74 6.53
N ARG A 36 -23.48 -18.38 5.40
CA ARG A 36 -22.48 -19.46 5.22
C ARG A 36 -21.06 -18.95 5.42
N SER A 37 -20.75 -17.79 4.85
CA SER A 37 -19.46 -17.12 5.04
C SER A 37 -19.25 -16.83 6.52
N LEU A 38 -20.25 -16.29 7.22
CA LEU A 38 -20.18 -16.03 8.65
C LEU A 38 -19.91 -17.30 9.47
N LYS A 39 -20.61 -18.39 9.17
CA LYS A 39 -20.42 -19.70 9.85
C LYS A 39 -19.02 -20.27 9.59
N ALA A 40 -18.41 -19.95 8.44
CA ALA A 40 -17.04 -20.31 8.09
C ALA A 40 -15.98 -19.36 8.70
N GLY A 41 -16.39 -18.32 9.45
CA GLY A 41 -15.49 -17.37 10.10
C GLY A 41 -15.41 -15.99 9.43
N GLY A 42 -16.09 -15.78 8.30
CA GLY A 42 -16.20 -14.49 7.63
C GLY A 42 -16.95 -13.46 8.47
N LEU A 43 -16.89 -12.19 8.06
CA LEU A 43 -17.47 -11.06 8.81
C LEU A 43 -18.58 -10.34 8.04
N TRP A 44 -18.94 -10.77 6.83
CA TRP A 44 -19.89 -10.09 5.97
C TRP A 44 -21.18 -10.89 5.76
N ILE A 45 -22.31 -10.19 5.82
CA ILE A 45 -23.61 -10.71 5.43
C ILE A 45 -24.16 -9.82 4.32
N TYR A 46 -24.49 -10.43 3.21
CA TYR A 46 -24.98 -9.71 2.03
C TYR A 46 -26.49 -9.44 2.14
N ASP A 47 -26.96 -8.44 1.43
CA ASP A 47 -28.38 -8.00 1.38
C ASP A 47 -29.32 -9.15 1.03
N ASN A 48 -28.93 -10.01 0.08
CA ASN A 48 -29.73 -11.15 -0.35
C ASN A 48 -29.81 -12.31 0.67
N GLU A 49 -28.98 -12.28 1.73
CA GLU A 49 -28.99 -13.28 2.81
C GLU A 49 -29.94 -12.90 3.94
N ILE A 50 -30.40 -11.63 4.00
CA ILE A 50 -31.30 -11.12 5.03
C ILE A 50 -32.74 -11.57 4.71
N ASP A 51 -33.44 -12.13 5.71
CA ASP A 51 -34.85 -12.45 5.66
C ASP A 51 -35.72 -11.29 6.10
N ARG A 52 -35.50 -10.78 7.32
CA ARG A 52 -36.22 -9.66 7.91
C ARG A 52 -35.41 -8.93 8.96
N PHE A 53 -35.85 -7.74 9.26
CA PHE A 53 -35.39 -6.96 10.42
C PHE A 53 -36.50 -6.91 11.47
N GLU A 54 -36.11 -6.75 12.74
CA GLU A 54 -37.00 -6.66 13.90
C GLU A 54 -36.54 -5.51 14.78
N GLY A 55 -37.51 -4.68 15.26
CA GLY A 55 -37.22 -3.50 16.05
C GLY A 55 -36.88 -2.26 15.22
N ASP A 56 -36.72 -1.12 15.90
CA ASP A 56 -36.40 0.17 15.29
C ASP A 56 -34.88 0.38 15.24
N PHE A 57 -34.39 0.79 14.08
CA PHE A 57 -32.97 1.10 13.87
C PHE A 57 -32.76 2.01 12.65
N GLU A 58 -31.60 2.65 12.62
CA GLU A 58 -31.11 3.40 11.48
C GLU A 58 -29.91 2.70 10.82
N ASP A 59 -29.64 3.01 9.53
CA ASP A 59 -28.43 2.54 8.87
C ASP A 59 -27.20 3.09 9.62
N GLY A 60 -26.28 2.20 9.95
CA GLY A 60 -25.09 2.47 10.76
C GLY A 60 -25.19 1.97 12.22
N ASP A 61 -26.40 1.64 12.69
CA ASP A 61 -26.60 1.10 14.03
C ASP A 61 -26.05 -0.32 14.17
N ILE A 62 -25.73 -0.69 15.40
CA ILE A 62 -25.31 -2.05 15.77
C ILE A 62 -26.56 -2.82 16.21
N LEU A 63 -26.77 -3.97 15.60
CA LEU A 63 -27.89 -4.84 15.90
C LEU A 63 -27.47 -6.30 16.10
N ALA A 64 -28.34 -7.07 16.76
CA ALA A 64 -28.17 -8.50 16.88
C ALA A 64 -28.40 -9.18 15.53
N VAL A 65 -27.54 -10.13 15.16
CA VAL A 65 -27.74 -10.99 14.01
C VAL A 65 -28.17 -12.35 14.50
N ARG A 66 -29.28 -12.85 13.98
CA ARG A 66 -29.87 -14.16 14.32
C ARG A 66 -30.03 -15.01 13.07
N ASP A 67 -29.94 -16.31 13.21
CA ASP A 67 -30.28 -17.21 12.11
C ASP A 67 -31.81 -17.38 11.96
N PHE A 68 -32.23 -18.19 10.99
CA PHE A 68 -33.65 -18.42 10.69
C PHE A 68 -34.43 -19.07 11.84
N ASP A 69 -33.77 -19.76 12.78
CA ASP A 69 -34.36 -20.36 13.98
C ASP A 69 -34.26 -19.45 15.22
N GLY A 70 -33.70 -18.24 15.06
CA GLY A 70 -33.53 -17.29 16.15
C GLY A 70 -32.24 -17.42 16.96
N TYR A 71 -31.35 -18.35 16.56
CA TYR A 71 -30.05 -18.51 17.21
C TYR A 71 -29.17 -17.29 16.99
N PHE A 72 -28.55 -16.78 18.05
CA PHE A 72 -27.68 -15.62 18.01
C PHE A 72 -26.36 -15.92 17.26
N LEU A 73 -26.04 -15.11 16.25
CA LEU A 73 -24.84 -15.23 15.43
C LEU A 73 -23.78 -14.17 15.75
N GLY A 74 -24.19 -13.04 16.35
CA GLY A 74 -23.28 -11.97 16.71
C GLY A 74 -23.88 -10.58 16.66
N TRP A 75 -23.06 -9.58 16.95
CA TRP A 75 -23.33 -8.15 16.80
C TRP A 75 -22.67 -7.62 15.53
N GLY A 76 -23.39 -6.80 14.77
CA GLY A 76 -22.86 -6.16 13.56
C GLY A 76 -23.55 -4.86 13.26
N PHE A 77 -22.86 -3.95 12.58
CA PHE A 77 -23.51 -2.73 12.09
C PHE A 77 -24.14 -2.93 10.72
N VAL A 78 -25.30 -2.34 10.55
CA VAL A 78 -26.16 -2.50 9.36
C VAL A 78 -26.03 -1.31 8.42
N ASN A 79 -26.09 -1.59 7.10
CA ASN A 79 -26.29 -0.57 6.07
C ASN A 79 -27.09 -1.19 4.90
N ARG A 80 -28.37 -0.84 4.80
CA ARG A 80 -29.29 -1.35 3.77
C ARG A 80 -29.00 -0.80 2.36
N LYS A 81 -28.17 0.24 2.25
CA LYS A 81 -27.71 0.79 0.96
C LYS A 81 -26.54 -0.01 0.38
N SER A 82 -25.82 -0.71 1.22
CA SER A 82 -24.66 -1.53 0.83
C SER A 82 -25.08 -2.95 0.48
N ARG A 83 -24.42 -3.53 -0.52
CA ARG A 83 -24.55 -4.98 -0.79
C ARG A 83 -24.04 -5.84 0.33
N ILE A 84 -22.99 -5.39 1.06
CA ILE A 84 -22.56 -5.96 2.33
C ILE A 84 -23.42 -5.32 3.40
N CYS A 85 -24.61 -5.89 3.60
CA CYS A 85 -25.65 -5.30 4.42
C CYS A 85 -25.26 -5.25 5.91
N ILE A 86 -24.56 -6.25 6.42
CA ILE A 86 -24.09 -6.26 7.80
C ILE A 86 -22.62 -6.64 7.84
N ARG A 87 -21.84 -5.89 8.62
CA ARG A 87 -20.46 -6.23 8.97
C ARG A 87 -20.37 -6.53 10.47
N MET A 88 -19.86 -7.72 10.79
CA MET A 88 -19.84 -8.24 12.14
C MET A 88 -18.72 -7.64 12.96
N LEU A 89 -19.05 -7.19 14.19
CA LEU A 89 -18.11 -6.72 15.19
C LEU A 89 -17.77 -7.81 16.24
N SER A 90 -18.76 -8.61 16.64
CA SER A 90 -18.59 -9.68 17.63
C SER A 90 -19.44 -10.89 17.28
N ARG A 91 -18.98 -12.08 17.63
CA ARG A 91 -19.73 -13.33 17.55
C ARG A 91 -20.23 -13.81 18.92
N ARG A 92 -19.92 -13.05 19.97
CA ARG A 92 -20.35 -13.35 21.34
C ARG A 92 -21.54 -12.49 21.69
N GLU A 93 -22.51 -13.05 22.37
CA GLU A 93 -23.67 -12.34 22.86
C GLU A 93 -23.25 -11.38 23.97
N GLU A 94 -22.39 -11.85 24.87
CA GLU A 94 -21.79 -11.09 25.94
C GLU A 94 -20.26 -11.00 25.81
N PRO A 95 -19.65 -9.84 26.05
CA PRO A 95 -20.29 -8.55 26.30
C PRO A 95 -20.86 -7.95 25.00
N GLU A 96 -21.87 -7.11 25.14
CA GLU A 96 -22.34 -6.23 24.06
C GLU A 96 -21.25 -5.27 23.59
N VAL A 97 -21.49 -4.61 22.46
CA VAL A 97 -20.55 -3.62 21.95
C VAL A 97 -20.70 -2.32 22.74
N THR A 98 -19.67 -1.96 23.49
CA THR A 98 -19.56 -0.74 24.29
C THR A 98 -18.29 0.04 23.90
N PRO A 99 -18.09 1.28 24.35
CA PRO A 99 -16.81 1.98 24.20
C PRO A 99 -15.62 1.18 24.74
N SER A 100 -15.75 0.53 25.91
CA SER A 100 -14.71 -0.35 26.46
C SER A 100 -14.46 -1.59 25.61
N PHE A 101 -15.47 -2.15 24.96
CA PHE A 101 -15.30 -3.24 24.00
C PHE A 101 -14.44 -2.76 22.82
N LEU A 102 -14.73 -1.58 22.25
CA LEU A 102 -13.94 -0.99 21.17
C LEU A 102 -12.49 -0.74 21.61
N LYS A 103 -12.29 -0.17 22.81
CA LYS A 103 -10.95 0.06 23.38
C LYS A 103 -10.15 -1.26 23.52
N LYS A 104 -10.79 -2.35 23.93
CA LYS A 104 -10.16 -3.68 23.99
C LYS A 104 -9.75 -4.20 22.60
N ARG A 105 -10.58 -3.96 21.57
CA ARG A 105 -10.23 -4.32 20.18
C ARG A 105 -9.01 -3.56 19.68
N VAL A 106 -9.02 -2.24 19.86
CA VAL A 106 -7.90 -1.37 19.47
C VAL A 106 -6.61 -1.78 20.20
N ARG A 107 -6.71 -2.04 21.51
CA ARG A 107 -5.57 -2.52 22.31
C ARG A 107 -5.03 -3.84 21.78
N ALA A 108 -5.90 -4.80 21.47
CA ALA A 108 -5.47 -6.08 20.91
C ALA A 108 -4.75 -5.93 19.57
N ALA A 109 -5.24 -5.03 18.69
CA ALA A 109 -4.59 -4.72 17.42
C ALA A 109 -3.19 -4.11 17.63
N TRP A 110 -3.05 -3.14 18.56
CA TRP A 110 -1.76 -2.52 18.88
C TRP A 110 -0.78 -3.51 19.53
N GLU A 111 -1.21 -4.28 20.52
CA GLU A 111 -0.39 -5.29 21.19
C GLU A 111 0.09 -6.38 20.22
N TYR A 112 -0.71 -6.70 19.22
CA TYR A 112 -0.29 -7.59 18.13
C TYR A 112 0.88 -6.98 17.33
N ARG A 113 0.76 -5.70 16.90
CA ARG A 113 1.81 -5.03 16.11
C ARG A 113 3.14 -4.95 16.87
N LYS A 114 3.10 -4.66 18.17
CA LYS A 114 4.30 -4.65 19.02
C LYS A 114 5.06 -5.97 19.02
N LYS A 115 4.38 -7.09 18.75
CA LYS A 115 5.00 -8.43 18.73
C LYS A 115 5.58 -8.84 17.40
N VAL A 116 5.05 -8.30 16.31
CA VAL A 116 5.32 -8.86 14.98
C VAL A 116 6.10 -7.94 14.06
N ILE A 117 6.15 -6.62 14.36
CA ILE A 117 6.82 -5.66 13.49
C ILE A 117 7.38 -4.48 14.30
N ASP A 118 8.32 -3.75 13.72
CA ASP A 118 8.72 -2.42 14.19
C ASP A 118 7.54 -1.44 14.02
N THR A 119 7.13 -0.81 15.12
CA THR A 119 5.95 0.04 15.20
C THR A 119 6.20 1.52 15.02
N SER A 120 7.42 1.94 14.65
CA SER A 120 7.71 3.34 14.31
C SER A 120 6.78 3.81 13.18
N SER A 121 6.67 3.00 12.11
CA SER A 121 5.72 3.19 11.03
C SER A 121 5.12 1.85 10.65
N CYS A 122 3.79 1.69 10.85
CA CYS A 122 3.08 0.43 10.63
C CYS A 122 1.58 0.65 10.46
N ARG A 123 0.89 -0.32 9.89
CA ARG A 123 -0.57 -0.38 9.92
C ARG A 123 -1.04 -0.86 11.29
N VAL A 124 -1.71 0.01 12.04
CA VAL A 124 -2.18 -0.29 13.41
C VAL A 124 -3.51 -1.03 13.38
N ILE A 125 -4.41 -0.67 12.46
CA ILE A 125 -5.72 -1.31 12.28
C ILE A 125 -5.87 -1.71 10.82
N PHE A 126 -6.19 -2.97 10.58
CA PHE A 126 -6.43 -3.54 9.25
C PHE A 126 -7.80 -4.20 9.16
N GLY A 127 -8.84 -3.39 9.16
CA GLY A 127 -10.22 -3.76 8.87
C GLY A 127 -10.72 -5.05 9.53
N GLU A 128 -11.13 -5.96 8.69
CA GLU A 128 -11.68 -7.27 9.05
C GLU A 128 -10.72 -8.11 9.86
N ALA A 129 -9.42 -8.01 9.58
CA ALA A 129 -8.41 -8.81 10.27
C ALA A 129 -8.20 -8.40 11.74
N ASP A 130 -8.56 -7.18 12.09
CA ASP A 130 -8.59 -6.67 13.48
C ASP A 130 -10.01 -6.59 14.04
N PHE A 131 -11.00 -7.16 13.33
CA PHE A 131 -12.40 -7.16 13.73
C PHE A 131 -13.00 -5.75 13.90
N LEU A 132 -12.49 -4.79 13.11
CA LEU A 132 -12.98 -3.42 12.94
C LEU A 132 -13.25 -3.19 11.45
N PRO A 133 -14.23 -3.90 10.86
CA PRO A 133 -14.40 -4.02 9.43
C PRO A 133 -14.62 -2.67 8.75
N GLY A 134 -13.85 -2.45 7.67
CA GLY A 134 -13.90 -1.22 6.89
C GLY A 134 -13.11 -0.05 7.46
N LEU A 135 -12.32 -0.23 8.53
CA LEU A 135 -11.41 0.77 9.09
C LEU A 135 -9.95 0.40 8.85
N THR A 136 -9.19 1.32 8.30
CA THR A 136 -7.74 1.22 8.22
C THR A 136 -7.12 2.39 8.98
N VAL A 137 -6.09 2.12 9.78
CA VAL A 137 -5.30 3.16 10.44
C VAL A 137 -3.82 2.84 10.29
N ASP A 138 -3.12 3.71 9.59
CA ASP A 138 -1.67 3.67 9.45
C ASP A 138 -1.03 4.70 10.36
N LYS A 139 0.05 4.31 11.01
CA LYS A 139 0.88 5.18 11.82
C LYS A 139 2.19 5.43 11.10
N TYR A 140 2.53 6.68 10.89
CA TYR A 140 3.79 7.19 10.38
C TYR A 140 4.44 8.03 11.47
N GLU A 141 5.37 7.44 12.22
CA GLU A 141 6.01 8.04 13.40
C GLU A 141 4.98 8.58 14.41
N ASP A 142 4.73 9.88 14.45
CA ASP A 142 3.80 10.57 15.34
C ASP A 142 2.50 11.02 14.66
N VAL A 143 2.23 10.54 13.43
CA VAL A 143 1.03 10.87 12.67
C VAL A 143 0.20 9.62 12.41
N LEU A 144 -1.12 9.73 12.55
CA LEU A 144 -2.08 8.70 12.13
C LEU A 144 -2.75 9.10 10.83
N VAL A 145 -2.88 8.13 9.91
CA VAL A 145 -3.67 8.27 8.69
C VAL A 145 -4.79 7.26 8.71
N VAL A 146 -6.02 7.75 8.57
CA VAL A 146 -7.24 6.96 8.77
C VAL A 146 -8.01 6.85 7.47
N GLU A 147 -8.45 5.66 7.12
CA GLU A 147 -9.41 5.40 6.06
C GLU A 147 -10.61 4.66 6.62
N SER A 148 -11.82 5.24 6.48
CA SER A 148 -13.08 4.66 6.91
C SER A 148 -13.97 4.42 5.69
N LEU A 149 -14.31 3.16 5.40
CA LEU A 149 -15.00 2.76 4.17
C LEU A 149 -16.43 2.26 4.37
N ALA A 150 -16.91 2.15 5.62
CA ALA A 150 -18.24 1.63 5.92
C ALA A 150 -18.99 2.53 6.88
N LEU A 151 -20.32 2.65 6.72
CA LEU A 151 -21.15 3.60 7.47
C LEU A 151 -21.07 3.40 8.98
N GLY A 152 -21.22 2.15 9.46
CA GLY A 152 -21.22 1.90 10.91
C GLY A 152 -19.89 2.19 11.55
N ILE A 153 -18.77 1.79 10.90
CA ILE A 153 -17.43 2.09 11.44
C ILE A 153 -17.10 3.58 11.36
N ASP A 154 -17.64 4.30 10.38
CA ASP A 154 -17.50 5.75 10.28
C ASP A 154 -18.13 6.47 11.47
N ARG A 155 -19.28 5.98 11.95
CA ARG A 155 -19.93 6.47 13.19
C ARG A 155 -19.14 6.13 14.44
N LEU A 156 -18.47 4.97 14.49
CA LEU A 156 -17.67 4.53 15.63
C LEU A 156 -16.24 5.12 15.61
N LYS A 157 -15.80 5.70 14.49
CA LYS A 157 -14.46 6.23 14.29
C LYS A 157 -13.99 7.18 15.40
N PRO A 158 -14.78 8.15 15.89
CA PRO A 158 -14.33 9.04 16.96
C PRO A 158 -13.95 8.29 18.25
N LEU A 159 -14.76 7.30 18.68
CA LEU A 159 -14.47 6.47 19.85
C LEU A 159 -13.22 5.61 19.63
N ILE A 160 -13.06 5.04 18.45
CA ILE A 160 -11.91 4.19 18.11
C ILE A 160 -10.62 5.01 18.09
N LEU A 161 -10.63 6.22 17.51
CA LEU A 161 -9.46 7.09 17.45
C LEU A 161 -9.05 7.60 18.85
N LYS A 162 -10.01 7.99 19.68
CA LYS A 162 -9.74 8.35 21.08
C LYS A 162 -9.12 7.18 21.84
N ALA A 163 -9.70 5.98 21.71
CA ALA A 163 -9.14 4.77 22.32
C ALA A 163 -7.71 4.49 21.85
N LEU A 164 -7.45 4.67 20.56
CA LEU A 164 -6.11 4.45 19.97
C LEU A 164 -5.10 5.47 20.49
N THR A 165 -5.44 6.76 20.49
CA THR A 165 -4.53 7.81 20.96
C THR A 165 -4.22 7.65 22.46
N ASP A 166 -5.20 7.24 23.28
CA ASP A 166 -5.00 6.94 24.70
C ASP A 166 -4.04 5.75 24.90
N ILE A 167 -4.24 4.67 24.13
CA ILE A 167 -3.40 3.46 24.20
C ILE A 167 -1.96 3.76 23.77
N LEU A 168 -1.78 4.56 22.72
CA LEU A 168 -0.46 4.99 22.27
C LEU A 168 0.22 5.90 23.30
N ALA A 169 -0.54 6.78 23.95
CA ALA A 169 -0.03 7.63 25.02
C ALA A 169 0.39 6.83 26.26
N GLU A 170 -0.30 5.75 26.62
CA GLU A 170 0.09 4.81 27.68
C GLU A 170 1.48 4.18 27.40
N ASP A 171 1.81 3.95 26.12
CA ASP A 171 3.13 3.47 25.67
C ASP A 171 4.14 4.60 25.43
N GLY A 172 3.83 5.86 25.82
CA GLY A 172 4.70 7.02 25.68
C GLY A 172 4.73 7.64 24.27
N ILE A 173 3.85 7.19 23.36
CA ILE A 173 3.76 7.69 21.98
C ILE A 173 2.72 8.80 21.94
N ARG A 174 3.20 10.05 21.71
CA ARG A 174 2.31 11.21 21.54
C ARG A 174 2.04 11.42 20.05
N ILE A 175 0.78 11.34 19.64
CA ILE A 175 0.35 11.61 18.27
C ILE A 175 0.26 13.11 18.08
N ARG A 176 0.96 13.63 17.06
CA ARG A 176 1.00 15.05 16.65
C ARG A 176 -0.26 15.44 15.88
N GLY A 177 -0.82 14.50 15.10
CA GLY A 177 -1.99 14.78 14.30
C GLY A 177 -2.58 13.56 13.62
N ILE A 178 -3.82 13.71 13.17
CA ILE A 178 -4.58 12.67 12.47
C ILE A 178 -5.07 13.24 11.14
N TYR A 179 -4.80 12.53 10.04
CA TYR A 179 -5.29 12.87 8.71
C TYR A 179 -6.23 11.80 8.18
N GLU A 180 -7.38 12.16 7.66
CA GLU A 180 -8.35 11.22 7.09
C GLU A 180 -8.21 11.16 5.57
N ARG A 181 -8.08 9.95 5.04
CA ARG A 181 -8.02 9.59 3.62
C ARG A 181 -9.19 8.69 3.22
N SER A 182 -10.40 9.12 3.57
CA SER A 182 -11.66 8.44 3.25
C SER A 182 -12.21 8.91 1.89
N ASP A 183 -11.33 9.10 0.90
CA ASP A 183 -11.65 9.62 -0.44
C ASP A 183 -11.84 8.51 -1.50
N ALA A 184 -11.82 7.25 -1.11
CA ALA A 184 -12.04 6.12 -2.00
C ALA A 184 -13.49 6.05 -2.53
N LYS A 185 -13.64 5.74 -3.84
CA LYS A 185 -14.94 5.70 -4.55
C LYS A 185 -15.93 4.69 -3.96
N VAL A 186 -15.43 3.66 -3.28
CA VAL A 186 -16.29 2.64 -2.65
C VAL A 186 -17.17 3.21 -1.54
N ARG A 187 -16.75 4.31 -0.92
CA ARG A 187 -17.48 5.00 0.15
C ARG A 187 -18.87 5.52 -0.31
N GLU A 188 -18.99 5.91 -1.59
CA GLU A 188 -20.26 6.33 -2.19
C GLU A 188 -21.29 5.18 -2.21
N LYS A 189 -20.84 3.92 -2.31
CA LYS A 189 -21.73 2.73 -2.26
C LYS A 189 -22.28 2.48 -0.86
N GLU A 190 -21.61 3.00 0.16
CA GLU A 190 -22.06 2.98 1.53
C GLU A 190 -22.99 4.16 1.88
N GLY A 191 -23.25 5.06 0.91
CA GLY A 191 -24.04 6.28 1.11
C GLY A 191 -23.29 7.37 1.86
N LEU A 192 -21.95 7.29 1.92
CA LEU A 192 -21.09 8.26 2.55
C LEU A 192 -20.44 9.18 1.53
N PRO A 193 -20.25 10.48 1.84
CA PRO A 193 -19.44 11.36 1.02
C PRO A 193 -17.96 10.93 1.09
N ARG A 194 -17.20 11.22 0.04
CA ARG A 194 -15.74 11.16 0.12
C ARG A 194 -15.26 12.27 1.04
N PHE A 195 -14.25 11.95 1.83
CA PHE A 195 -13.64 12.90 2.75
C PHE A 195 -12.11 12.78 2.73
N LYS A 196 -11.44 13.93 2.73
CA LYS A 196 -10.00 14.06 2.86
C LYS A 196 -9.71 15.31 3.68
N GLY A 197 -8.96 15.20 4.78
CA GLY A 197 -8.67 16.34 5.62
C GLY A 197 -8.18 15.98 7.02
N PHE A 198 -7.90 16.99 7.80
CA PHE A 198 -7.46 16.86 9.18
C PHE A 198 -8.61 16.45 10.12
N ILE A 199 -8.31 15.59 11.08
CA ILE A 199 -9.17 15.36 12.25
C ILE A 199 -8.52 16.11 13.41
N GLY A 200 -9.16 17.20 13.87
CA GLY A 200 -8.59 18.12 14.84
C GLY A 200 -7.74 19.22 14.19
N GLY A 201 -6.60 19.54 14.80
CA GLY A 201 -5.70 20.61 14.34
C GLY A 201 -4.92 20.23 13.09
N SER A 202 -4.55 21.23 12.26
CA SER A 202 -3.67 21.05 11.11
C SER A 202 -2.20 20.87 11.53
N PHE A 203 -1.45 20.13 10.72
CA PHE A 203 -0.02 19.86 10.90
C PHE A 203 0.67 19.74 9.55
N ASP A 204 2.01 19.67 9.54
CA ASP A 204 2.78 19.38 8.33
C ASP A 204 2.56 17.93 7.89
N THR A 205 2.01 17.76 6.68
CA THR A 205 1.65 16.47 6.09
C THR A 205 2.82 15.70 5.50
N MET A 206 4.00 16.31 5.40
CA MET A 206 5.24 15.66 5.00
C MET A 206 5.90 15.01 6.21
N VAL A 207 5.82 13.70 6.31
CA VAL A 207 6.30 12.95 7.48
C VAL A 207 7.55 12.16 7.12
N GLN A 208 8.65 12.40 7.82
CA GLN A 208 9.84 11.58 7.65
C GLN A 208 9.70 10.29 8.45
N ILE A 209 9.88 9.15 7.78
CA ILE A 209 9.88 7.82 8.39
C ILE A 209 11.21 7.12 8.20
N THR A 210 11.45 6.07 8.99
CA THR A 210 12.57 5.14 8.77
C THR A 210 12.05 3.72 8.67
N GLU A 211 12.35 3.04 7.56
CA GLU A 211 11.99 1.63 7.35
C GLU A 211 13.23 0.85 6.88
N ASN A 212 13.55 -0.26 7.53
CA ASN A 212 14.74 -1.07 7.22
C ASN A 212 16.07 -0.27 7.22
N GLY A 213 16.16 0.82 7.98
CA GLY A 213 17.31 1.73 7.99
C GLY A 213 17.30 2.76 6.86
N VAL A 214 16.33 2.74 5.97
CA VAL A 214 16.14 3.71 4.87
C VAL A 214 15.18 4.80 5.34
N ARG A 215 15.53 6.06 5.08
CA ARG A 215 14.70 7.22 5.39
C ARG A 215 13.86 7.62 4.18
N TYR A 216 12.59 7.95 4.43
CA TYR A 216 11.65 8.40 3.40
C TYR A 216 10.88 9.62 3.89
N ILE A 217 10.47 10.48 2.97
CA ILE A 217 9.42 11.47 3.17
C ILE A 217 8.12 10.87 2.66
N VAL A 218 7.13 10.82 3.53
CA VAL A 218 5.77 10.33 3.22
C VAL A 218 4.83 11.53 3.18
N ASP A 219 4.21 11.78 2.04
CA ASP A 219 3.12 12.74 1.91
C ASP A 219 1.81 12.05 2.29
N VAL A 220 1.35 12.27 3.53
CA VAL A 220 0.11 11.66 4.03
C VAL A 220 -1.14 12.28 3.41
N GLU A 221 -1.02 13.46 2.84
CA GLU A 221 -2.10 14.14 2.13
C GLU A 221 -2.24 13.64 0.68
N ASN A 222 -1.17 13.71 -0.14
CA ASN A 222 -1.24 13.48 -1.57
C ASN A 222 -0.60 12.17 -2.04
N GLY A 223 0.12 11.48 -1.16
CA GLY A 223 0.72 10.18 -1.46
C GLY A 223 -0.31 9.11 -1.81
N GLN A 224 0.11 8.05 -2.49
CA GLN A 224 -0.76 6.94 -2.86
C GLN A 224 -1.27 6.19 -1.62
N LYS A 225 -2.50 5.67 -1.68
CA LYS A 225 -3.20 5.04 -0.55
C LYS A 225 -3.22 6.02 0.65
N THR A 226 -2.61 5.62 1.77
CA THR A 226 -2.45 6.40 2.99
C THR A 226 -1.14 7.20 3.04
N GLY A 227 -0.28 7.10 1.99
CA GLY A 227 0.99 7.82 1.86
C GLY A 227 2.17 6.93 1.45
N PHE A 228 2.25 5.68 1.97
CA PHE A 228 3.34 4.75 1.70
C PHE A 228 2.86 3.29 1.69
N PHE A 229 3.60 2.40 1.02
CA PHE A 229 3.28 0.97 0.92
C PHE A 229 3.95 0.17 2.05
N LEU A 230 3.43 0.29 3.27
CA LEU A 230 3.94 -0.41 4.45
C LEU A 230 3.89 -1.94 4.30
N ASP A 231 2.95 -2.44 3.51
CA ASP A 231 2.72 -3.87 3.25
C ASP A 231 3.92 -4.59 2.59
N GLN A 232 4.82 -3.85 1.93
CA GLN A 232 6.01 -4.39 1.25
C GLN A 232 7.30 -4.39 2.11
N LYS A 233 7.25 -3.94 3.36
CA LYS A 233 8.42 -3.77 4.25
C LYS A 233 9.33 -4.99 4.28
N GLU A 234 8.76 -6.18 4.51
CA GLU A 234 9.53 -7.43 4.60
C GLU A 234 10.02 -7.92 3.24
N ASN A 235 9.26 -7.66 2.17
CA ASN A 235 9.65 -8.01 0.81
C ASN A 235 10.83 -7.14 0.34
N ARG A 236 10.83 -5.84 0.67
CA ARG A 236 11.99 -4.94 0.42
C ARG A 236 13.25 -5.46 1.12
N ARG A 237 13.13 -5.86 2.40
CA ARG A 237 14.24 -6.46 3.17
C ARG A 237 14.73 -7.76 2.55
N ALA A 238 13.82 -8.62 2.05
CA ALA A 238 14.19 -9.88 1.41
C ALA A 238 14.97 -9.66 0.11
N VAL A 239 14.58 -8.71 -0.71
CA VAL A 239 15.31 -8.33 -1.94
C VAL A 239 16.66 -7.72 -1.61
N ALA A 240 16.73 -6.80 -0.65
CA ALA A 240 17.95 -6.10 -0.27
C ALA A 240 19.12 -7.07 0.08
N ARG A 241 18.80 -8.22 0.69
CA ARG A 241 19.81 -9.27 1.01
C ARG A 241 20.51 -9.87 -0.22
N LEU A 242 19.94 -9.72 -1.41
CA LEU A 242 20.47 -10.25 -2.67
C LEU A 242 21.24 -9.21 -3.47
N CYS A 243 21.30 -7.97 -2.99
CA CYS A 243 21.82 -6.83 -3.74
C CYS A 243 23.29 -6.45 -3.49
N PRO A 244 24.02 -6.91 -2.44
CA PRO A 244 25.42 -6.52 -2.25
C PRO A 244 26.27 -6.79 -3.49
N GLY A 245 26.90 -5.73 -4.03
CA GLY A 245 27.71 -5.78 -5.26
C GLY A 245 26.94 -5.98 -6.56
N ALA A 246 25.61 -6.06 -6.50
CA ALA A 246 24.74 -6.34 -7.64
C ALA A 246 24.47 -5.10 -8.50
N ARG A 247 24.20 -5.34 -9.78
CA ARG A 247 23.56 -4.40 -10.70
C ARG A 247 22.04 -4.67 -10.66
N VAL A 248 21.26 -3.69 -10.21
CA VAL A 248 19.83 -3.83 -9.91
C VAL A 248 18.98 -2.98 -10.87
N LEU A 249 17.88 -3.55 -11.36
CA LEU A 249 16.82 -2.83 -12.08
C LEU A 249 15.54 -2.91 -11.24
N ASP A 250 15.06 -1.74 -10.80
CA ASP A 250 13.84 -1.59 -10.01
C ASP A 250 12.73 -0.94 -10.85
N CYS A 251 11.77 -1.76 -11.29
CA CYS A 251 10.66 -1.35 -12.13
C CYS A 251 9.41 -1.05 -11.30
N PHE A 252 8.72 0.05 -11.64
CA PHE A 252 7.59 0.58 -10.88
C PHE A 252 8.02 1.05 -9.49
N THR A 253 9.14 1.77 -9.47
CA THR A 253 9.84 2.13 -8.23
C THR A 253 9.05 3.03 -7.29
N HIS A 254 8.02 3.72 -7.80
CA HIS A 254 7.23 4.70 -7.07
C HIS A 254 8.18 5.74 -6.42
N THR A 255 8.19 5.85 -5.11
CA THR A 255 9.07 6.78 -4.36
C THR A 255 10.46 6.21 -4.08
N GLY A 256 10.92 5.23 -4.87
CA GLY A 256 12.26 4.67 -4.79
C GLY A 256 12.46 3.57 -3.75
N SER A 257 11.39 3.00 -3.21
CA SER A 257 11.49 2.21 -1.98
C SER A 257 12.27 0.90 -2.12
N PHE A 258 12.08 0.11 -3.17
CA PHE A 258 12.89 -1.09 -3.42
C PHE A 258 14.32 -0.73 -3.82
N GLY A 259 14.49 0.23 -4.74
CA GLY A 259 15.80 0.67 -5.21
C GLY A 259 16.68 1.21 -4.09
N LEU A 260 16.14 2.01 -3.18
CA LEU A 260 16.88 2.54 -2.02
C LEU A 260 17.27 1.45 -1.02
N ASN A 261 16.38 0.48 -0.76
CA ASN A 261 16.75 -0.68 0.06
C ASN A 261 17.91 -1.48 -0.58
N ALA A 262 17.88 -1.67 -1.90
CA ALA A 262 18.96 -2.33 -2.63
C ALA A 262 20.26 -1.51 -2.58
N ALA A 263 20.18 -0.21 -2.79
CA ALA A 263 21.34 0.69 -2.79
C ALA A 263 22.02 0.74 -1.42
N LEU A 264 21.26 0.91 -0.33
CA LEU A 264 21.80 0.92 1.04
C LEU A 264 22.25 -0.46 1.53
N ALA A 265 21.82 -1.54 0.89
CA ALA A 265 22.35 -2.88 1.13
C ALA A 265 23.71 -3.12 0.42
N GLY A 266 24.26 -2.13 -0.30
CA GLY A 266 25.55 -2.21 -0.95
C GLY A 266 25.50 -2.71 -2.41
N ALA A 267 24.40 -2.49 -3.13
CA ALA A 267 24.38 -2.69 -4.57
C ALA A 267 25.47 -1.85 -5.26
N ALA A 268 26.09 -2.35 -6.31
CA ALA A 268 27.08 -1.59 -7.08
C ALA A 268 26.38 -0.49 -7.90
N GLU A 269 25.25 -0.86 -8.52
CA GLU A 269 24.48 0.05 -9.38
C GLU A 269 22.98 -0.26 -9.26
N VAL A 270 22.17 0.79 -9.13
CA VAL A 270 20.71 0.69 -9.12
C VAL A 270 20.11 1.62 -10.16
N THR A 271 19.30 1.07 -11.05
CA THR A 271 18.45 1.85 -11.97
C THR A 271 17.00 1.66 -11.55
N SER A 272 16.37 2.74 -11.08
CA SER A 272 14.97 2.77 -10.63
C SER A 272 14.10 3.51 -11.65
N VAL A 273 12.98 2.92 -12.03
CA VAL A 273 12.14 3.39 -13.14
C VAL A 273 10.67 3.49 -12.71
N ASP A 274 10.05 4.61 -13.04
CA ASP A 274 8.59 4.80 -12.92
C ASP A 274 8.09 5.68 -14.08
N ALA A 275 6.82 5.55 -14.43
CA ALA A 275 6.18 6.38 -15.44
C ALA A 275 5.72 7.75 -14.91
N SER A 276 5.70 7.93 -13.60
CA SER A 276 5.27 9.15 -12.91
C SER A 276 6.46 10.05 -12.61
N GLU A 277 6.50 11.21 -13.23
CA GLU A 277 7.53 12.24 -12.99
C GLU A 277 7.55 12.66 -11.51
N LEU A 278 6.39 12.91 -10.91
CA LEU A 278 6.25 13.24 -9.49
C LEU A 278 6.82 12.14 -8.58
N ALA A 279 6.60 10.87 -8.91
CA ALA A 279 7.15 9.75 -8.14
C ALA A 279 8.69 9.71 -8.22
N ILE A 280 9.25 9.97 -9.41
CA ILE A 280 10.70 10.06 -9.63
C ILE A 280 11.30 11.24 -8.86
N GLU A 281 10.67 12.42 -8.89
CA GLU A 281 11.11 13.57 -8.10
C GLU A 281 11.17 13.23 -6.61
N GLN A 282 10.12 12.62 -6.07
CA GLN A 282 10.08 12.22 -4.67
C GLN A 282 11.11 11.12 -4.35
N ALA A 283 11.35 10.19 -5.28
CA ALA A 283 12.39 9.17 -5.14
C ALA A 283 13.80 9.79 -5.08
N MET A 284 14.06 10.82 -5.88
CA MET A 284 15.33 11.57 -5.85
C MET A 284 15.51 12.32 -4.52
N GLU A 285 14.45 12.92 -3.96
CA GLU A 285 14.52 13.56 -2.65
C GLU A 285 14.79 12.53 -1.54
N ASN A 286 14.16 11.35 -1.61
CA ASN A 286 14.44 10.24 -0.71
C ASN A 286 15.90 9.76 -0.83
N ALA A 287 16.46 9.72 -2.05
CA ALA A 287 17.87 9.38 -2.24
C ALA A 287 18.80 10.41 -1.57
N LYS A 288 18.57 11.70 -1.76
CA LYS A 288 19.33 12.77 -1.10
C LYS A 288 19.24 12.66 0.42
N LEU A 289 18.05 12.39 0.96
CA LEU A 289 17.83 12.18 2.39
C LEU A 289 18.70 11.04 2.95
N ASN A 290 19.02 10.04 2.12
CA ASN A 290 19.87 8.91 2.46
C ASN A 290 21.35 9.10 2.09
N GLY A 291 21.77 10.30 1.73
CA GLY A 291 23.17 10.64 1.51
C GLY A 291 23.68 10.39 0.09
N PHE A 292 22.78 10.19 -0.88
CA PHE A 292 23.16 10.16 -2.30
C PHE A 292 23.25 11.59 -2.85
N ALA A 293 24.36 11.91 -3.51
CA ALA A 293 24.63 13.20 -4.13
C ALA A 293 24.90 13.03 -5.63
N PRO A 294 24.69 14.06 -6.46
CA PRO A 294 25.06 14.00 -7.87
C PRO A 294 26.53 13.59 -8.04
N GLU A 295 26.79 12.64 -8.94
CA GLU A 295 28.14 12.25 -9.30
C GLU A 295 28.88 13.48 -9.88
N ALA A 296 29.99 13.88 -9.27
CA ALA A 296 30.78 14.99 -9.77
C ALA A 296 31.32 14.62 -11.15
N VAL A 297 30.89 15.34 -12.18
CA VAL A 297 31.51 15.26 -13.49
C VAL A 297 32.94 15.75 -13.31
N SER A 298 33.92 14.86 -13.35
CA SER A 298 35.31 15.24 -13.39
C SER A 298 35.49 16.05 -14.66
N SER A 299 35.55 17.39 -14.53
CA SER A 299 36.03 18.24 -15.62
C SER A 299 37.46 17.81 -15.92
N GLY A 300 37.61 16.92 -16.90
CA GLY A 300 38.91 16.66 -17.48
C GLY A 300 39.48 18.02 -17.85
N SER A 301 40.67 18.30 -17.32
CA SER A 301 41.44 19.50 -17.59
C SER A 301 41.62 19.64 -19.09
N VAL A 302 40.74 20.43 -19.74
CA VAL A 302 41.07 21.03 -21.02
C VAL A 302 41.78 22.32 -20.71
N SER A 303 43.09 22.29 -20.87
CA SER A 303 43.94 23.46 -20.87
C SER A 303 43.41 24.48 -21.92
N PRO A 304 43.28 25.74 -21.59
CA PRO A 304 42.92 26.74 -22.56
C PRO A 304 44.19 27.15 -23.34
N GLU A 305 44.40 26.55 -24.50
CA GLU A 305 45.31 27.14 -25.50
C GLU A 305 44.49 27.71 -26.63
N SER A 306 44.49 29.04 -26.59
CA SER A 306 44.48 30.01 -27.72
C SER A 306 43.95 29.60 -29.08
N VAL A 307 42.91 30.28 -29.54
CA VAL A 307 42.97 30.93 -30.88
C VAL A 307 42.11 32.20 -30.87
N PHE A 308 42.76 33.28 -31.28
CA PHE A 308 42.28 34.65 -31.50
C PHE A 308 41.39 34.78 -32.74
N SER A 309 40.49 35.80 -32.68
CA SER A 309 40.00 36.72 -33.76
C SER A 309 39.08 36.09 -34.83
N ASP A 310 38.00 36.66 -35.21
CA ASP A 310 37.62 37.98 -35.64
C ASP A 310 36.14 38.10 -35.92
N SER A 311 35.55 39.14 -35.43
CA SER A 311 34.59 40.10 -36.04
C SER A 311 33.42 39.67 -36.91
N VAL A 312 32.27 40.24 -36.58
CA VAL A 312 31.32 41.07 -37.39
C VAL A 312 29.91 40.52 -37.68
N SER A 313 28.97 41.31 -37.18
CA SER A 313 27.66 41.78 -37.67
C SER A 313 26.43 40.89 -37.54
N SER A 314 25.54 41.35 -36.67
CA SER A 314 24.14 41.82 -36.85
C SER A 314 23.25 41.09 -37.86
N GLU A 315 22.15 40.49 -37.41
CA GLU A 315 20.76 40.94 -37.52
C GLU A 315 19.78 39.93 -36.97
N PRO A 316 18.62 40.29 -36.46
CA PRO A 316 17.67 39.39 -35.82
C PRO A 316 16.62 38.88 -36.83
N ALA A 317 16.24 37.65 -36.74
CA ALA A 317 15.04 37.10 -37.41
C ALA A 317 14.40 35.97 -36.54
N PRO A 318 13.19 35.54 -36.85
CA PRO A 318 12.08 35.64 -35.91
C PRO A 318 11.85 34.36 -35.11
N SER A 319 11.10 34.52 -34.01
CA SER A 319 10.62 33.46 -33.11
C SER A 319 9.87 32.35 -33.82
N GLU A 320 10.47 31.20 -33.97
CA GLU A 320 9.77 29.94 -34.17
C GLU A 320 9.74 29.16 -32.85
N SER A 321 8.55 28.73 -32.53
CA SER A 321 8.25 27.87 -31.37
C SER A 321 9.03 26.56 -31.47
N VAL A 322 9.96 26.36 -30.55
CA VAL A 322 10.70 25.11 -30.42
C VAL A 322 9.76 24.07 -29.79
N PRO A 323 9.59 22.90 -30.44
CA PRO A 323 8.94 21.77 -29.78
C PRO A 323 9.82 21.32 -28.62
N SER A 324 9.21 21.06 -27.46
CA SER A 324 9.89 20.47 -26.30
C SER A 324 10.52 19.13 -26.74
N GLU A 325 11.84 19.11 -26.90
CA GLU A 325 12.59 17.86 -27.05
C GLU A 325 12.39 17.05 -25.78
N LYS A 326 11.75 15.89 -25.91
CA LYS A 326 11.77 14.85 -24.89
C LYS A 326 13.22 14.43 -24.74
N GLY A 327 13.83 14.74 -23.59
CA GLY A 327 15.21 14.39 -23.27
C GLY A 327 15.46 12.91 -23.51
N SER A 328 16.54 12.60 -24.18
CA SER A 328 17.00 11.24 -24.39
C SER A 328 17.35 10.59 -23.03
N PRO A 329 17.22 9.25 -22.86
CA PRO A 329 17.52 8.54 -21.60
C PRO A 329 18.96 8.71 -21.07
N GLU A 330 19.83 9.42 -21.79
CA GLU A 330 21.23 9.60 -21.44
C GLU A 330 21.52 10.79 -20.51
N GLU A 331 20.55 11.67 -20.25
CA GLU A 331 20.74 12.88 -19.44
C GLU A 331 20.36 12.76 -17.94
N SER A 332 19.86 11.63 -17.47
CA SER A 332 19.62 11.46 -16.03
C SER A 332 20.94 11.14 -15.31
N GLY A 333 21.50 12.14 -14.63
CA GLY A 333 22.74 12.02 -13.90
C GLY A 333 22.68 10.92 -12.82
N TRP A 334 23.79 10.25 -12.62
CA TRP A 334 23.97 9.33 -11.53
C TRP A 334 24.04 10.07 -10.20
N LEU A 335 23.45 9.50 -9.16
CA LEU A 335 23.68 9.82 -7.77
C LEU A 335 24.65 8.79 -7.19
N ILE A 336 25.58 9.24 -6.35
CA ILE A 336 26.56 8.37 -5.72
C ILE A 336 26.52 8.48 -4.20
N SER A 337 26.62 7.36 -3.50
CA SER A 337 26.80 7.34 -2.04
C SER A 337 28.26 7.49 -1.65
N SER A 338 28.54 7.79 -0.37
CA SER A 338 29.89 7.80 0.19
C SER A 338 30.61 6.46 0.08
N GLU A 339 29.88 5.35 -0.04
CA GLU A 339 30.38 3.99 -0.18
C GLU A 339 30.56 3.57 -1.66
N GLY A 340 30.24 4.46 -2.61
CA GLY A 340 30.46 4.25 -4.04
C GLY A 340 29.29 3.57 -4.78
N THR A 341 28.15 3.33 -4.12
CA THR A 341 26.94 2.85 -4.80
C THR A 341 26.42 3.91 -5.76
N ARG A 342 26.16 3.52 -7.00
CA ARG A 342 25.59 4.37 -8.05
C ARG A 342 24.09 4.13 -8.16
N LEU A 343 23.30 5.21 -8.13
CA LEU A 343 21.85 5.19 -8.21
C LEU A 343 21.37 6.18 -9.27
N ARG A 344 20.43 5.77 -10.12
CA ARG A 344 19.75 6.68 -11.06
C ARG A 344 18.27 6.42 -11.11
N TYR A 345 17.52 7.44 -11.46
CA TYR A 345 16.08 7.40 -11.67
C TYR A 345 15.73 7.76 -13.10
N LEU A 346 14.82 6.99 -13.71
CA LEU A 346 14.33 7.19 -15.06
C LEU A 346 12.82 7.34 -15.05
N CYS A 347 12.31 8.42 -15.65
CA CYS A 347 10.88 8.55 -15.94
C CYS A 347 10.59 7.90 -17.29
N ALA A 348 10.03 6.69 -17.30
CA ALA A 348 9.77 5.93 -18.53
C ALA A 348 8.64 4.91 -18.37
N ASP A 349 7.98 4.57 -19.46
CA ASP A 349 7.06 3.43 -19.51
C ASP A 349 7.87 2.12 -19.52
N ILE A 350 7.64 1.31 -18.49
CA ILE A 350 8.31 0.01 -18.32
C ILE A 350 8.06 -0.94 -19.52
N PHE A 351 6.86 -0.90 -20.10
CA PHE A 351 6.54 -1.74 -21.26
C PHE A 351 7.30 -1.33 -22.53
N GLU A 352 7.77 -0.11 -22.63
CA GLU A 352 8.62 0.37 -23.73
C GLU A 352 10.11 0.17 -23.40
N LEU A 353 10.50 0.47 -22.15
CA LEU A 353 11.90 0.43 -21.71
C LEU A 353 12.50 -0.99 -21.69
N LEU A 354 11.78 -1.99 -21.15
CA LEU A 354 12.36 -3.34 -21.03
C LEU A 354 12.74 -3.96 -22.39
N PRO A 355 11.94 -3.85 -23.46
CA PRO A 355 12.35 -4.27 -24.82
C PRO A 355 13.58 -3.51 -25.35
N GLU A 356 13.71 -2.22 -25.01
CA GLU A 356 14.86 -1.42 -25.42
C GLU A 356 16.14 -1.89 -24.72
N LEU A 357 16.10 -2.08 -23.41
CA LEU A 357 17.22 -2.63 -22.62
C LEU A 357 17.64 -4.01 -23.15
N HIS A 358 16.67 -4.85 -23.50
CA HIS A 358 16.96 -6.16 -24.09
C HIS A 358 17.64 -6.05 -25.47
N ARG A 359 17.23 -5.11 -26.33
CA ARG A 359 17.89 -4.86 -27.61
C ARG A 359 19.33 -4.33 -27.47
N LYS A 360 19.60 -3.61 -26.35
CA LYS A 360 20.93 -3.13 -25.98
C LYS A 360 21.77 -4.19 -25.26
N GLU A 361 21.24 -5.42 -25.14
CA GLU A 361 21.88 -6.55 -24.46
C GLU A 361 22.23 -6.27 -22.97
N GLU A 362 21.46 -5.35 -22.36
CA GLU A 362 21.62 -5.03 -20.93
C GLU A 362 21.24 -6.22 -20.06
N GLN A 363 22.03 -6.44 -19.02
CA GLN A 363 21.86 -7.56 -18.06
C GLN A 363 21.99 -7.06 -16.62
N PHE A 364 21.15 -7.60 -15.74
CA PHE A 364 21.11 -7.24 -14.33
C PHE A 364 21.26 -8.49 -13.45
N ASP A 365 21.87 -8.32 -12.28
CA ASP A 365 21.97 -9.38 -11.28
C ASP A 365 20.62 -9.56 -10.54
N VAL A 366 19.88 -8.45 -10.35
CA VAL A 366 18.55 -8.45 -9.73
C VAL A 366 17.60 -7.58 -10.55
N VAL A 367 16.45 -8.12 -10.92
CA VAL A 367 15.33 -7.36 -11.52
C VAL A 367 14.14 -7.43 -10.58
N ILE A 368 13.56 -6.27 -10.28
CA ILE A 368 12.40 -6.11 -9.40
C ILE A 368 11.22 -5.64 -10.24
N LEU A 369 10.08 -6.33 -10.12
CA LEU A 369 8.83 -6.00 -10.79
C LEU A 369 7.71 -5.87 -9.75
N ASP A 370 7.38 -4.64 -9.35
CA ASP A 370 6.27 -4.31 -8.45
C ASP A 370 5.18 -3.51 -9.18
N PRO A 371 4.52 -4.09 -10.19
CA PRO A 371 3.56 -3.39 -11.01
C PRO A 371 2.30 -3.04 -10.23
N PRO A 372 1.56 -1.99 -10.65
CA PRO A 372 0.23 -1.71 -10.12
C PRO A 372 -0.73 -2.87 -10.37
N ALA A 373 -1.83 -2.92 -9.61
CA ALA A 373 -2.85 -3.95 -9.78
C ALA A 373 -3.45 -3.93 -11.20
N PHE A 374 -3.13 -4.91 -12.04
CA PHE A 374 -3.65 -5.01 -13.41
C PHE A 374 -5.12 -5.44 -13.48
N THR A 375 -5.70 -5.89 -12.36
CA THR A 375 -7.14 -6.20 -12.29
C THR A 375 -7.76 -5.71 -10.99
N LYS A 376 -8.95 -5.11 -11.14
CA LYS A 376 -9.82 -4.67 -10.02
C LYS A 376 -11.18 -5.37 -10.07
N SER A 377 -11.37 -6.33 -10.99
CA SER A 377 -12.64 -7.04 -11.17
C SER A 377 -12.43 -8.40 -11.81
N ARG A 378 -13.38 -9.32 -11.60
CA ARG A 378 -13.35 -10.65 -12.24
C ARG A 378 -13.33 -10.59 -13.78
N ASN A 379 -13.96 -9.57 -14.36
CA ASN A 379 -14.03 -9.43 -15.82
C ASN A 379 -12.69 -9.08 -16.47
N SER A 380 -11.74 -8.52 -15.72
CA SER A 380 -10.41 -8.11 -16.22
C SER A 380 -9.29 -9.11 -15.94
N ILE A 381 -9.58 -10.27 -15.33
CA ILE A 381 -8.58 -11.30 -14.99
C ILE A 381 -7.77 -11.73 -16.23
N LYS A 382 -8.44 -12.02 -17.37
CA LYS A 382 -7.74 -12.46 -18.59
C LYS A 382 -6.75 -11.42 -19.12
N ALA A 383 -7.11 -10.14 -19.02
CA ALA A 383 -6.22 -9.03 -19.41
C ALA A 383 -5.04 -8.92 -18.44
N ALA A 384 -5.30 -9.04 -17.13
CA ALA A 384 -4.26 -9.03 -16.10
C ALA A 384 -3.24 -10.16 -16.28
N VAL A 385 -3.72 -11.39 -16.54
CA VAL A 385 -2.84 -12.54 -16.82
C VAL A 385 -1.90 -12.25 -18.00
N ARG A 386 -2.41 -11.61 -19.06
CA ARG A 386 -1.56 -11.21 -20.19
C ARG A 386 -0.50 -10.18 -19.77
N GLY A 387 -0.91 -9.13 -19.06
CA GLY A 387 0.02 -8.09 -18.60
C GLY A 387 1.09 -8.63 -17.64
N TYR A 388 0.71 -9.45 -16.65
CA TYR A 388 1.68 -10.09 -15.75
C TYR A 388 2.61 -11.06 -16.50
N ARG A 389 2.09 -11.85 -17.46
CA ARG A 389 2.94 -12.73 -18.28
C ARG A 389 3.95 -11.94 -19.08
N GLU A 390 3.51 -10.87 -19.74
CA GLU A 390 4.35 -10.02 -20.57
C GLU A 390 5.46 -9.35 -19.77
N ILE A 391 5.12 -8.68 -18.66
CA ILE A 391 6.12 -7.97 -17.86
C ILE A 391 7.15 -8.91 -17.25
N ASN A 392 6.70 -10.08 -16.75
CA ASN A 392 7.60 -11.09 -16.21
C ASN A 392 8.50 -11.70 -17.28
N GLN A 393 7.98 -11.99 -18.50
CA GLN A 393 8.79 -12.47 -19.62
C GLN A 393 9.88 -11.47 -20.01
N ARG A 394 9.53 -10.18 -20.10
CA ARG A 394 10.48 -9.11 -20.43
C ARG A 394 11.54 -8.94 -19.35
N GLY A 395 11.13 -8.91 -18.07
CA GLY A 395 12.07 -8.84 -16.96
C GLY A 395 13.03 -10.03 -16.90
N LEU A 396 12.54 -11.26 -17.11
CA LEU A 396 13.35 -12.47 -17.12
C LEU A 396 14.46 -12.48 -18.18
N ARG A 397 14.23 -11.84 -19.32
CA ARG A 397 15.25 -11.70 -20.38
C ARG A 397 16.42 -10.80 -20.00
N LEU A 398 16.21 -9.91 -19.03
CA LEU A 398 17.22 -8.99 -18.52
C LEU A 398 17.99 -9.54 -17.30
N VAL A 399 17.54 -10.66 -16.73
CA VAL A 399 18.27 -11.29 -15.62
C VAL A 399 19.41 -12.13 -16.15
N LYS A 400 20.62 -11.91 -15.61
CA LYS A 400 21.80 -12.75 -15.86
C LYS A 400 21.56 -14.20 -15.46
N ASP A 401 22.27 -15.15 -16.07
CA ASP A 401 22.30 -16.54 -15.57
C ASP A 401 22.80 -16.58 -14.12
N GLY A 402 22.04 -17.21 -13.24
CA GLY A 402 22.27 -17.23 -11.79
C GLY A 402 21.76 -16.02 -11.02
N GLY A 403 21.31 -14.96 -11.70
CA GLY A 403 20.71 -13.77 -11.09
C GLY A 403 19.30 -13.99 -10.54
N PHE A 404 18.63 -12.92 -10.09
CA PHE A 404 17.36 -13.00 -9.38
C PHE A 404 16.28 -12.14 -10.03
N LEU A 405 15.06 -12.69 -10.09
CA LEU A 405 13.83 -11.96 -10.36
C LEU A 405 13.02 -11.87 -9.08
N ALA A 406 12.70 -10.65 -8.63
CA ALA A 406 11.68 -10.37 -7.65
C ALA A 406 10.42 -9.86 -8.37
N THR A 407 9.27 -10.49 -8.13
CA THR A 407 8.02 -10.11 -8.82
C THR A 407 6.82 -10.27 -7.91
N CYS A 408 5.85 -9.37 -8.05
CA CYS A 408 4.66 -9.44 -7.22
C CYS A 408 3.34 -9.13 -7.96
N SER A 409 2.25 -9.43 -7.28
CA SER A 409 0.90 -8.99 -7.61
C SER A 409 0.16 -8.58 -6.35
N CYS A 410 -0.31 -7.34 -6.32
CA CYS A 410 -1.19 -6.81 -5.28
C CYS A 410 -2.69 -6.94 -5.66
N SER A 411 -3.03 -7.66 -6.73
CA SER A 411 -4.41 -7.85 -7.16
C SER A 411 -5.07 -8.99 -6.39
N HIS A 412 -6.17 -8.72 -5.70
CA HIS A 412 -6.98 -9.75 -5.04
C HIS A 412 -7.48 -10.84 -6.02
N PHE A 413 -7.88 -10.46 -7.24
CA PHE A 413 -8.37 -11.38 -8.27
C PHE A 413 -7.27 -12.17 -9.00
N MET A 414 -6.02 -11.95 -8.67
CA MET A 414 -4.87 -12.75 -9.09
C MET A 414 -4.48 -13.64 -7.93
N ASP A 415 -5.14 -14.78 -7.78
CA ASP A 415 -4.84 -15.72 -6.70
C ASP A 415 -3.43 -16.32 -6.83
N PRO A 416 -2.88 -16.94 -5.78
CA PRO A 416 -1.51 -17.45 -5.79
C PRO A 416 -1.23 -18.47 -6.89
N ASP A 417 -2.18 -19.38 -7.16
CA ASP A 417 -2.01 -20.43 -8.17
C ASP A 417 -2.02 -19.85 -9.57
N LEU A 418 -2.95 -18.93 -9.85
CA LEU A 418 -3.02 -18.24 -11.14
C LEU A 418 -1.77 -17.39 -11.39
N PHE A 419 -1.25 -16.70 -10.36
CA PHE A 419 -0.04 -15.91 -10.48
C PHE A 419 1.19 -16.78 -10.71
N ARG A 420 1.34 -17.88 -9.95
CA ARG A 420 2.41 -18.86 -10.15
C ARG A 420 2.39 -19.44 -11.57
N ASP A 421 1.22 -19.86 -12.07
CA ASP A 421 1.10 -20.40 -13.42
C ASP A 421 1.41 -19.37 -14.50
N THR A 422 1.06 -18.09 -14.26
CA THR A 422 1.37 -17.00 -15.15
C THR A 422 2.89 -16.76 -15.25
N ILE A 423 3.60 -16.75 -14.12
CA ILE A 423 5.07 -16.61 -14.06
C ILE A 423 5.73 -17.83 -14.72
N ALA A 424 5.26 -19.05 -14.46
CA ALA A 424 5.80 -20.25 -15.09
C ALA A 424 5.69 -20.24 -16.62
N ARG A 425 4.59 -19.69 -17.16
CA ARG A 425 4.44 -19.46 -18.61
C ARG A 425 5.42 -18.39 -19.11
N ALA A 426 5.57 -17.28 -18.40
CA ALA A 426 6.52 -16.23 -18.76
C ALA A 426 7.97 -16.75 -18.82
N ALA A 427 8.35 -17.60 -17.87
CA ALA A 427 9.68 -18.22 -17.82
C ALA A 427 9.94 -19.14 -19.03
N ARG A 428 8.96 -19.95 -19.40
CA ARG A 428 9.04 -20.79 -20.64
C ARG A 428 9.22 -19.94 -21.89
N ASP A 429 8.46 -18.84 -22.00
CA ASP A 429 8.54 -17.92 -23.14
C ASP A 429 9.88 -17.15 -23.19
N ALA A 430 10.53 -17.00 -22.06
CA ALA A 430 11.86 -16.39 -21.93
C ALA A 430 13.00 -17.41 -22.03
N HIS A 431 12.71 -18.72 -22.17
CA HIS A 431 13.68 -19.82 -22.16
C HIS A 431 14.54 -19.86 -20.89
N LYS A 432 13.92 -19.56 -19.72
CA LYS A 432 14.58 -19.54 -18.42
C LYS A 432 13.95 -20.59 -17.49
N ARG A 433 14.75 -21.10 -16.55
CA ARG A 433 14.29 -21.94 -15.44
C ARG A 433 14.30 -21.12 -14.16
N LEU A 434 13.35 -21.37 -13.28
CA LEU A 434 13.17 -20.63 -12.03
C LEU A 434 13.35 -21.57 -10.84
N ARG A 435 14.19 -21.15 -9.89
CA ARG A 435 14.28 -21.74 -8.54
C ARG A 435 13.69 -20.75 -7.56
N GLN A 436 12.55 -21.07 -6.96
CA GLN A 436 11.96 -20.22 -5.94
C GLN A 436 12.84 -20.18 -4.70
N VAL A 437 13.28 -19.01 -4.30
CA VAL A 437 14.10 -18.78 -3.09
C VAL A 437 13.33 -18.07 -1.98
N TYR A 438 12.25 -17.37 -2.33
CA TYR A 438 11.40 -16.68 -1.35
C TYR A 438 9.96 -16.62 -1.85
N PHE A 439 9.04 -16.74 -0.90
CA PHE A 439 7.63 -16.41 -1.08
C PHE A 439 7.19 -15.54 0.09
N GLY A 440 6.76 -14.32 -0.21
CA GLY A 440 6.25 -13.36 0.75
C GLY A 440 4.81 -12.97 0.46
N THR A 441 4.17 -12.46 1.48
CA THR A 441 2.84 -11.83 1.43
C THR A 441 2.96 -10.39 1.89
N GLN A 442 1.86 -9.74 2.20
CA GLN A 442 1.87 -8.47 2.91
C GLN A 442 2.57 -8.61 4.27
N ALA A 443 3.20 -7.52 4.73
CA ALA A 443 3.92 -7.50 6.00
C ALA A 443 3.00 -7.87 7.18
N PRO A 444 3.56 -8.36 8.32
CA PRO A 444 2.77 -8.87 9.44
C PRO A 444 1.79 -7.88 10.06
N ASP A 445 2.00 -6.58 9.92
CA ASP A 445 1.05 -5.54 10.34
C ASP A 445 -0.21 -5.45 9.47
N HIS A 446 -0.23 -6.18 8.36
CA HIS A 446 -1.39 -6.39 7.48
C HIS A 446 -1.85 -7.86 7.59
N PRO A 447 -2.35 -8.31 8.76
CA PRO A 447 -2.61 -9.72 8.98
C PRO A 447 -3.66 -10.30 8.01
N ILE A 448 -3.44 -11.55 7.61
CA ILE A 448 -4.40 -12.30 6.78
C ILE A 448 -5.38 -13.03 7.71
N LEU A 449 -6.64 -12.67 7.64
CA LEU A 449 -7.71 -13.40 8.33
C LEU A 449 -8.11 -14.61 7.47
N TRP A 450 -7.76 -15.82 7.90
CA TRP A 450 -7.93 -17.05 7.11
C TRP A 450 -9.36 -17.33 6.64
N ALA A 451 -10.36 -16.82 7.36
CA ALA A 451 -11.76 -16.96 6.99
C ALA A 451 -12.27 -15.81 6.08
N SER A 452 -11.42 -14.88 5.69
CA SER A 452 -11.74 -13.71 4.86
C SER A 452 -10.69 -13.57 3.77
N GLU A 453 -10.99 -14.12 2.59
CA GLU A 453 -10.09 -14.10 1.44
C GLU A 453 -9.73 -12.67 1.02
N GLU A 454 -10.59 -11.69 1.31
CA GLU A 454 -10.41 -10.28 1.01
C GLU A 454 -9.20 -9.66 1.71
N SER A 455 -8.80 -10.22 2.86
CA SER A 455 -7.61 -9.79 3.59
C SER A 455 -6.30 -10.23 2.94
N TYR A 456 -6.32 -11.19 2.01
CA TYR A 456 -5.14 -11.71 1.31
C TYR A 456 -5.06 -11.15 -0.11
N TYR A 457 -4.15 -10.22 -0.36
CA TYR A 457 -4.05 -9.56 -1.66
C TYR A 457 -2.63 -9.51 -2.25
N LEU A 458 -1.56 -9.63 -1.46
CA LEU A 458 -0.19 -9.51 -1.93
C LEU A 458 0.48 -10.88 -2.06
N LYS A 459 1.00 -11.18 -3.23
CA LYS A 459 1.81 -12.36 -3.56
C LYS A 459 3.13 -11.86 -4.09
N PHE A 460 4.23 -12.16 -3.41
CA PHE A 460 5.57 -11.73 -3.74
C PHE A 460 6.50 -12.95 -3.86
N TYR A 461 7.18 -13.08 -4.97
CA TYR A 461 8.13 -14.16 -5.23
C TYR A 461 9.51 -13.60 -5.53
N ILE A 462 10.54 -14.30 -5.06
CA ILE A 462 11.90 -14.15 -5.56
C ILE A 462 12.34 -15.50 -6.14
N PHE A 463 12.82 -15.45 -7.37
CA PHE A 463 13.36 -16.61 -8.07
C PHE A 463 14.81 -16.40 -8.43
N GLN A 464 15.67 -17.40 -8.23
CA GLN A 464 16.90 -17.49 -8.98
C GLN A 464 16.58 -17.91 -10.41
N VAL A 465 17.13 -17.18 -11.38
CA VAL A 465 16.94 -17.42 -12.81
C VAL A 465 18.14 -18.19 -13.36
N VAL A 466 17.88 -19.30 -14.04
CA VAL A 466 18.92 -20.17 -14.61
C VAL A 466 18.62 -20.41 -16.08
N GLU A 467 19.65 -20.32 -16.91
CA GLU A 467 19.57 -20.69 -18.33
C GLU A 467 19.61 -22.20 -18.48
N GLU A 468 18.75 -22.71 -19.34
CA GLU A 468 18.80 -24.11 -19.76
C GLU A 468 19.90 -24.21 -20.83
N LYS A 469 21.04 -24.82 -20.49
CA LYS A 469 22.15 -25.08 -21.44
C LYS A 469 21.91 -26.38 -22.18
#